data_6ab4414519ad428db5489ed4e06de7a2
#
_entry.id   6ab4414519ad428db5489ed4e06de7a2
#
_cell.length_a   1.000
_cell.length_b   1.000
_cell.length_c   1.000
_cell.angle_alpha   90.00
_cell.angle_beta   90.00
_cell.angle_gamma   90.00
#
_symmetry.space_group_name_H-M   'P 1'
#
loop_
_entity.id
_entity.type
_entity.pdbx_description
1 polymer ?
#
loop_
_entity_poly.entity_id
_entity_poly.type
_entity_poly.pdbx_seq_one_letter_code
_entity_poly.pdbx_strand_id
1 'polypeptide(L)'
;MAIAQRLLPIFIETVLPVFLIAFAGYLLAWPMTIDGRSLGRLLFYLATPSLVFRSLYTTEADLATMQQVAIVAAAVSVSSGLAGWLVGFDQPRRERMAIVLTSAISNNGNMGIPICFFAFGEIGLALGTLYYVVSSFLNNTLGVAVASAGKASLKVALRNSLQVPVLYAAILGLLLNQVGGE
;
A
#
# COMPACT_ATOMS: atom_id res chain seq x y z
N MET A 1 19.05 -2.46 28.52
CA MET A 1 19.73 -1.28 27.94
C MET A 1 20.16 -1.48 26.49
N ALA A 2 20.79 -2.58 26.10
CA ALA A 2 21.29 -2.78 24.71
C ALA A 2 20.23 -2.75 23.61
N ILE A 3 19.00 -3.20 23.85
CA ILE A 3 17.92 -3.21 22.85
C ILE A 3 17.42 -1.77 22.57
N ALA A 4 17.22 -0.97 23.62
CA ALA A 4 16.77 0.41 23.46
C ALA A 4 17.80 1.28 22.72
N GLN A 5 19.10 1.04 22.95
CA GLN A 5 20.18 1.75 22.25
C GLN A 5 20.25 1.43 20.76
N ARG A 6 19.76 0.27 20.32
CA ARG A 6 19.68 -0.10 18.90
C ARG A 6 18.37 0.33 18.25
N LEU A 7 17.25 0.33 18.98
CA LEU A 7 15.94 0.70 18.45
C LEU A 7 15.77 2.22 18.30
N LEU A 8 16.38 3.02 19.19
CA LEU A 8 16.25 4.47 19.16
C LEU A 8 16.76 5.12 17.86
N PRO A 9 17.97 4.79 17.35
CA PRO A 9 18.43 5.30 16.05
C PRO A 9 17.49 4.89 14.91
N ILE A 10 17.07 3.62 14.85
CA ILE A 10 16.15 3.13 13.82
C ILE A 10 14.84 3.92 13.85
N PHE A 11 14.28 4.16 15.04
CA PHE A 11 13.06 4.96 15.17
C PHE A 11 13.27 6.40 14.68
N ILE A 12 14.36 7.04 15.07
CA ILE A 12 14.68 8.43 14.70
C ILE A 12 14.93 8.56 13.18
N GLU A 13 15.64 7.61 12.59
CA GLU A 13 16.03 7.66 11.18
C GLU A 13 14.92 7.20 10.23
N THR A 14 14.05 6.30 10.68
CA THR A 14 13.05 5.66 9.81
C THR A 14 11.62 6.16 10.07
N VAL A 15 11.20 6.20 11.32
CA VAL A 15 9.79 6.45 11.67
C VAL A 15 9.53 7.92 11.92
N LEU A 16 10.44 8.59 12.65
CA LEU A 16 10.28 10.00 13.01
C LEU A 16 10.13 10.93 11.80
N PRO A 17 10.88 10.79 10.67
CA PRO A 17 10.69 11.64 9.50
C PRO A 17 9.27 11.60 8.94
N VAL A 18 8.64 10.41 8.91
CA VAL A 18 7.25 10.26 8.44
C VAL A 18 6.29 11.05 9.32
N PHE A 19 6.45 10.97 10.65
CA PHE A 19 5.62 11.73 11.59
C PHE A 19 5.90 13.24 11.53
N LEU A 20 7.15 13.65 11.32
CA LEU A 20 7.49 15.08 11.15
C LEU A 20 6.84 15.68 9.90
N ILE A 21 6.82 14.94 8.78
CA ILE A 21 6.14 15.37 7.55
C ILE A 21 4.62 15.47 7.79
N ALA A 22 4.03 14.48 8.45
CA ALA A 22 2.60 14.51 8.80
C ALA A 22 2.27 15.68 9.73
N PHE A 23 3.11 15.93 10.73
CA PHE A 23 2.95 17.06 11.66
C PHE A 23 3.12 18.42 10.95
N ALA A 24 4.08 18.54 10.05
CA ALA A 24 4.23 19.74 9.22
C ALA A 24 2.97 19.98 8.36
N GLY A 25 2.42 18.93 7.76
CA GLY A 25 1.15 19.00 7.03
C GLY A 25 -0.02 19.45 7.91
N TYR A 26 -0.09 18.96 9.15
CA TYR A 26 -1.09 19.39 10.13
C TYR A 26 -0.95 20.88 10.47
N LEU A 27 0.27 21.36 10.72
CA LEU A 27 0.52 22.77 11.02
C LEU A 27 0.16 23.68 9.83
N LEU A 28 0.46 23.25 8.60
CA LEU A 28 0.12 24.01 7.38
C LEU A 28 -1.40 24.02 7.12
N ALA A 29 -2.11 22.98 7.51
CA ALA A 29 -3.56 22.93 7.34
C ALA A 29 -4.31 23.98 8.19
N TRP A 30 -3.70 24.48 9.26
CA TRP A 30 -4.33 25.44 10.15
C TRP A 30 -4.50 26.86 9.52
N PRO A 31 -3.44 27.49 8.96
CA PRO A 31 -3.58 28.77 8.27
C PRO A 31 -4.12 28.66 6.85
N MET A 32 -4.12 27.45 6.26
CA MET A 32 -4.53 27.21 4.88
C MET A 32 -5.81 26.38 4.85
N THR A 33 -6.83 26.86 4.14
CA THR A 33 -8.03 26.08 3.85
C THR A 33 -7.70 25.00 2.80
N ILE A 34 -7.10 23.90 3.23
CA ILE A 34 -6.73 22.79 2.32
C ILE A 34 -7.95 21.90 2.11
N ASP A 35 -8.42 21.79 0.86
CA ASP A 35 -9.44 20.81 0.50
C ASP A 35 -8.81 19.41 0.40
N GLY A 36 -9.02 18.62 1.44
CA GLY A 36 -8.51 17.24 1.51
C GLY A 36 -9.01 16.34 0.38
N ARG A 37 -10.19 16.61 -0.22
CA ARG A 37 -10.71 15.83 -1.36
C ARG A 37 -9.91 16.10 -2.62
N SER A 38 -9.62 17.34 -2.91
CA SER A 38 -8.80 17.73 -4.07
C SER A 38 -7.37 17.21 -3.93
N LEU A 39 -6.79 17.33 -2.72
CA LEU A 39 -5.47 16.77 -2.44
C LEU A 39 -5.47 15.24 -2.59
N GLY A 40 -6.47 14.55 -2.05
CA GLY A 40 -6.61 13.10 -2.19
C GLY A 40 -6.73 12.65 -3.65
N ARG A 41 -7.46 13.39 -4.49
CA ARG A 41 -7.55 13.13 -5.93
C ARG A 41 -6.20 13.33 -6.63
N LEU A 42 -5.49 14.41 -6.31
CA LEU A 42 -4.16 14.66 -6.87
C LEU A 42 -3.18 13.53 -6.51
N LEU A 43 -3.19 13.10 -5.25
CA LEU A 43 -2.37 11.97 -4.80
C LEU A 43 -2.75 10.69 -5.54
N PHE A 44 -4.04 10.36 -5.62
CA PHE A 44 -4.51 9.10 -6.20
C PHE A 44 -4.30 9.00 -7.72
N TYR A 45 -4.56 10.09 -8.47
CA TYR A 45 -4.52 10.05 -9.93
C TYR A 45 -3.19 10.48 -10.53
N LEU A 46 -2.35 11.21 -9.78
CA LEU A 46 -1.09 11.73 -10.32
C LEU A 46 0.12 11.33 -9.47
N ALA A 47 0.20 11.76 -8.21
CA ALA A 47 1.41 11.61 -7.42
C ALA A 47 1.76 10.14 -7.14
N THR A 48 0.80 9.33 -6.70
CA THR A 48 1.04 7.91 -6.41
C THR A 48 1.36 7.10 -7.68
N PRO A 49 0.63 7.21 -8.80
CA PRO A 49 1.04 6.56 -10.05
C PRO A 49 2.42 6.98 -10.54
N SER A 50 2.78 8.27 -10.45
CA SER A 50 4.10 8.75 -10.85
C SER A 50 5.22 8.18 -9.98
N LEU A 51 5.01 8.11 -8.67
CA LEU A 51 5.94 7.50 -7.73
C LEU A 51 6.14 6.00 -8.04
N VAL A 52 5.04 5.28 -8.23
CA VAL A 52 5.04 3.85 -8.53
C VAL A 52 5.76 3.58 -9.85
N PHE A 53 5.42 4.34 -10.89
CA PHE A 53 6.08 4.23 -12.19
C PHE A 53 7.60 4.43 -12.07
N ARG A 54 8.03 5.55 -11.48
CA ARG A 54 9.45 5.85 -11.30
C ARG A 54 10.15 4.75 -10.50
N SER A 55 9.61 4.37 -9.36
CA SER A 55 10.21 3.40 -8.45
C SER A 55 10.41 2.03 -9.10
N LEU A 56 9.46 1.57 -9.92
CA LEU A 56 9.55 0.28 -10.60
C LEU A 56 10.33 0.36 -11.93
N TYR A 57 10.36 1.53 -12.57
CA TYR A 57 11.18 1.76 -13.76
C TYR A 57 12.68 1.78 -13.43
N THR A 58 13.07 2.37 -12.30
CA THR A 58 14.49 2.52 -11.91
C THR A 58 14.98 1.42 -10.96
N THR A 59 14.16 0.42 -10.66
CA THR A 59 14.56 -0.63 -9.71
C THR A 59 15.60 -1.57 -10.31
N GLU A 60 16.60 -1.90 -9.48
CA GLU A 60 17.61 -2.93 -9.77
C GLU A 60 17.23 -4.30 -9.18
N ALA A 61 16.02 -4.42 -8.59
CA ALA A 61 15.56 -5.67 -8.03
C ALA A 61 15.32 -6.72 -9.13
N ASP A 62 15.84 -7.91 -8.93
CA ASP A 62 15.64 -9.03 -9.83
C ASP A 62 14.19 -9.56 -9.81
N LEU A 63 13.80 -10.24 -10.87
CA LEU A 63 12.44 -10.75 -11.02
C LEU A 63 12.06 -11.75 -9.91
N ALA A 64 13.01 -12.54 -9.42
CA ALA A 64 12.76 -13.50 -8.35
C ALA A 64 12.40 -12.79 -7.03
N THR A 65 13.13 -11.74 -6.68
CA THR A 65 12.83 -10.89 -5.51
C THR A 65 11.48 -10.21 -5.66
N MET A 66 11.15 -9.68 -6.85
CA MET A 66 9.85 -9.07 -7.10
C MET A 66 8.70 -10.09 -6.94
N GLN A 67 8.86 -11.30 -7.46
CA GLN A 67 7.87 -12.37 -7.30
C GLN A 67 7.68 -12.76 -5.83
N GLN A 68 8.77 -12.87 -5.07
CA GLN A 68 8.70 -13.16 -3.64
C GLN A 68 7.92 -12.09 -2.88
N VAL A 69 8.18 -10.81 -3.14
CA VAL A 69 7.44 -9.70 -2.52
C VAL A 69 5.95 -9.75 -2.88
N ALA A 70 5.63 -10.04 -4.16
CA ALA A 70 4.24 -10.16 -4.60
C ALA A 70 3.52 -11.33 -3.90
N ILE A 71 4.17 -12.48 -3.76
CA ILE A 71 3.64 -13.64 -3.05
C ILE A 71 3.43 -13.32 -1.56
N VAL A 72 4.42 -12.67 -0.91
CA VAL A 72 4.33 -12.28 0.49
C VAL A 72 3.19 -11.27 0.70
N ALA A 73 3.05 -10.27 -0.18
CA ALA A 73 1.96 -9.30 -0.11
C ALA A 73 0.59 -9.99 -0.21
N ALA A 74 0.45 -10.93 -1.13
CA ALA A 74 -0.78 -11.71 -1.28
C ALA A 74 -1.04 -12.59 -0.05
N ALA A 75 -0.03 -13.32 0.43
CA ALA A 75 -0.14 -14.19 1.59
C ALA A 75 -0.51 -13.42 2.87
N VAL A 76 0.12 -12.27 3.11
CA VAL A 76 -0.19 -11.42 4.27
C VAL A 76 -1.61 -10.87 4.17
N SER A 77 -2.05 -10.36 3.01
CA SER A 77 -3.41 -9.83 2.85
C SER A 77 -4.47 -10.91 3.07
N VAL A 78 -4.26 -12.10 2.51
CA VAL A 78 -5.20 -13.24 2.66
C VAL A 78 -5.21 -13.76 4.09
N SER A 79 -4.05 -14.00 4.69
CA SER A 79 -3.96 -14.53 6.07
C SER A 79 -4.52 -13.56 7.10
N SER A 80 -4.29 -12.25 6.95
CA SER A 80 -4.85 -11.23 7.82
C SER A 80 -6.37 -11.15 7.68
N GLY A 81 -6.90 -11.24 6.46
CA GLY A 81 -8.33 -11.31 6.22
C GLY A 81 -8.97 -12.57 6.82
N LEU A 82 -8.30 -13.72 6.69
CA LEU A 82 -8.75 -14.97 7.30
C LEU A 82 -8.72 -14.90 8.84
N ALA A 83 -7.67 -14.34 9.41
CA ALA A 83 -7.59 -14.10 10.86
C ALA A 83 -8.74 -13.19 11.34
N GLY A 84 -9.02 -12.10 10.62
CA GLY A 84 -10.17 -11.24 10.90
C GLY A 84 -11.51 -11.97 10.80
N TRP A 85 -11.67 -12.89 9.84
CA TRP A 85 -12.84 -13.73 9.71
C TRP A 85 -13.00 -14.68 10.91
N LEU A 86 -11.92 -15.30 11.37
CA LEU A 86 -11.90 -16.19 12.55
C LEU A 86 -12.22 -15.42 13.83
N VAL A 87 -11.64 -14.24 14.03
CA VAL A 87 -11.90 -13.39 15.21
C VAL A 87 -13.34 -12.90 15.24
N GLY A 88 -13.90 -12.58 14.06
CA GLY A 88 -15.28 -12.11 13.94
C GLY A 88 -16.32 -13.22 13.75
N PHE A 89 -15.98 -14.49 14.03
CA PHE A 89 -16.84 -15.63 13.68
C PHE A 89 -18.24 -15.57 14.30
N ASP A 90 -18.35 -15.15 15.55
CA ASP A 90 -19.62 -15.03 16.33
C ASP A 90 -20.35 -13.70 16.10
N GLN A 91 -19.75 -12.79 15.35
CA GLN A 91 -20.37 -11.50 15.09
C GLN A 91 -21.41 -11.59 13.96
N PRO A 92 -22.42 -10.71 13.96
CA PRO A 92 -23.33 -10.56 12.83
C PRO A 92 -22.56 -10.35 11.52
N ARG A 93 -23.10 -10.84 10.41
CA ARG A 93 -22.40 -10.82 9.11
C ARG A 93 -21.80 -9.47 8.75
N ARG A 94 -22.48 -8.37 9.03
CA ARG A 94 -22.02 -6.99 8.72
C ARG A 94 -20.76 -6.64 9.52
N GLU A 95 -20.77 -6.93 10.81
CA GLU A 95 -19.67 -6.64 11.72
C GLU A 95 -18.47 -7.54 11.41
N ARG A 96 -18.69 -8.83 11.15
CA ARG A 96 -17.65 -9.75 10.69
C ARG A 96 -16.96 -9.24 9.43
N MET A 97 -17.74 -8.79 8.44
CA MET A 97 -17.16 -8.25 7.20
C MET A 97 -16.35 -6.97 7.45
N ALA A 98 -16.77 -6.12 8.39
CA ALA A 98 -15.98 -4.96 8.80
C ALA A 98 -14.66 -5.38 9.45
N ILE A 99 -14.67 -6.38 10.34
CA ILE A 99 -13.45 -6.93 10.96
C ILE A 99 -12.51 -7.50 9.90
N VAL A 100 -13.03 -8.28 8.95
CA VAL A 100 -12.23 -8.83 7.83
C VAL A 100 -11.55 -7.72 7.04
N LEU A 101 -12.29 -6.67 6.67
CA LEU A 101 -11.75 -5.56 5.88
C LEU A 101 -10.68 -4.78 6.66
N THR A 102 -10.93 -4.45 7.92
CA THR A 102 -9.97 -3.69 8.74
C THR A 102 -8.73 -4.51 9.07
N SER A 103 -8.81 -5.84 9.09
CA SER A 103 -7.66 -6.72 9.27
C SER A 103 -6.84 -6.89 8.00
N ALA A 104 -7.49 -6.98 6.83
CA ALA A 104 -6.82 -7.21 5.55
C ALA A 104 -6.21 -5.94 4.94
N ILE A 105 -6.82 -4.78 5.20
CA ILE A 105 -6.41 -3.50 4.60
C ILE A 105 -5.43 -2.79 5.52
N SER A 106 -4.18 -2.72 5.11
CA SER A 106 -3.13 -2.00 5.82
C SER A 106 -2.75 -0.70 5.09
N ASN A 107 -2.20 0.27 5.83
CA ASN A 107 -1.78 1.57 5.28
C ASN A 107 -0.40 1.48 4.60
N ASN A 108 -0.29 0.63 3.59
CA ASN A 108 0.96 0.34 2.90
C ASN A 108 1.46 1.52 2.06
N GLY A 109 0.55 2.29 1.43
CA GLY A 109 0.91 3.42 0.58
C GLY A 109 1.44 4.60 1.38
N ASN A 110 0.63 5.12 2.32
CA ASN A 110 0.98 6.37 3.01
C ASN A 110 2.01 6.19 4.14
N MET A 111 2.08 5.01 4.74
CA MET A 111 3.03 4.70 5.82
C MET A 111 4.09 3.69 5.40
N GLY A 112 3.69 2.62 4.73
CA GLY A 112 4.60 1.53 4.37
C GLY A 112 5.70 1.98 3.41
N ILE A 113 5.38 2.63 2.31
CA ILE A 113 6.35 3.08 1.31
C ILE A 113 7.40 4.03 1.92
N PRO A 114 7.03 5.13 2.62
CA PRO A 114 8.00 6.00 3.25
C PRO A 114 8.87 5.31 4.29
N ILE A 115 8.31 4.44 5.12
CA ILE A 115 9.09 3.69 6.11
C ILE A 115 10.10 2.77 5.43
N CYS A 116 9.71 2.05 4.37
CA CYS A 116 10.62 1.22 3.60
C CYS A 116 11.74 2.04 2.95
N PHE A 117 11.41 3.22 2.43
CA PHE A 117 12.40 4.13 1.85
C PHE A 117 13.42 4.62 2.89
N PHE A 118 12.97 5.10 4.04
CA PHE A 118 13.86 5.57 5.10
C PHE A 118 14.70 4.43 5.72
N ALA A 119 14.18 3.20 5.76
CA ALA A 119 14.89 2.06 6.33
C ALA A 119 15.91 1.43 5.37
N PHE A 120 15.60 1.39 4.06
CA PHE A 120 16.34 0.58 3.09
C PHE A 120 16.70 1.34 1.81
N GLY A 121 16.43 2.66 1.72
CA GLY A 121 16.73 3.48 0.54
C GLY A 121 15.89 3.12 -0.68
N GLU A 122 16.46 3.29 -1.87
CA GLU A 122 15.76 3.09 -3.15
C GLU A 122 15.26 1.66 -3.34
N ILE A 123 15.97 0.64 -2.88
CA ILE A 123 15.50 -0.75 -2.93
C ILE A 123 14.26 -0.94 -2.04
N GLY A 124 14.25 -0.34 -0.86
CA GLY A 124 13.08 -0.34 0.03
C GLY A 124 11.89 0.38 -0.59
N LEU A 125 12.13 1.49 -1.29
CA LEU A 125 11.10 2.21 -2.05
C LEU A 125 10.48 1.30 -3.12
N ALA A 126 11.30 0.63 -3.92
CA ALA A 126 10.85 -0.24 -5.01
C ALA A 126 10.04 -1.45 -4.49
N LEU A 127 10.58 -2.19 -3.52
CA LEU A 127 9.92 -3.38 -2.96
C LEU A 127 8.66 -3.01 -2.16
N GLY A 128 8.70 -1.92 -1.38
CA GLY A 128 7.53 -1.38 -0.67
C GLY A 128 6.43 -0.92 -1.62
N THR A 129 6.82 -0.31 -2.74
CA THR A 129 5.90 0.09 -3.81
C THR A 129 5.25 -1.11 -4.48
N LEU A 130 6.02 -2.15 -4.80
CA LEU A 130 5.48 -3.39 -5.37
C LEU A 130 4.51 -4.07 -4.40
N TYR A 131 4.88 -4.17 -3.12
CA TYR A 131 4.01 -4.68 -2.06
C TYR A 131 2.68 -3.90 -2.01
N TYR A 132 2.75 -2.56 -2.06
CA TYR A 132 1.58 -1.69 -2.08
C TYR A 132 0.68 -1.95 -3.30
N VAL A 133 1.24 -2.07 -4.50
CA VAL A 133 0.48 -2.32 -5.74
C VAL A 133 -0.30 -3.64 -5.65
N VAL A 134 0.37 -4.72 -5.25
CA VAL A 134 -0.26 -6.04 -5.09
C VAL A 134 -1.34 -6.01 -4.01
N SER A 135 -1.04 -5.46 -2.84
CA SER A 135 -2.01 -5.34 -1.74
C SER A 135 -3.20 -4.47 -2.13
N SER A 136 -3.00 -3.35 -2.83
CA SER A 136 -4.07 -2.48 -3.30
C SER A 136 -4.98 -3.19 -4.30
N PHE A 137 -4.43 -3.95 -5.23
CA PHE A 137 -5.22 -4.75 -6.17
C PHE A 137 -6.09 -5.77 -5.44
N LEU A 138 -5.52 -6.50 -4.50
CA LEU A 138 -6.24 -7.49 -3.70
C LEU A 138 -7.31 -6.82 -2.83
N ASN A 139 -7.00 -5.73 -2.15
CA ASN A 139 -7.91 -4.99 -1.29
C ASN A 139 -9.08 -4.41 -2.08
N ASN A 140 -8.86 -3.87 -3.27
CA ASN A 140 -9.93 -3.40 -4.14
C ASN A 140 -10.81 -4.55 -4.63
N THR A 141 -10.22 -5.69 -4.99
CA THR A 141 -10.97 -6.86 -5.48
C THR A 141 -11.75 -7.53 -4.35
N LEU A 142 -11.08 -7.91 -3.28
CA LEU A 142 -11.68 -8.59 -2.13
C LEU A 142 -12.55 -7.65 -1.31
N GLY A 143 -12.13 -6.39 -1.16
CA GLY A 143 -12.85 -5.38 -0.41
C GLY A 143 -14.24 -5.11 -0.98
N VAL A 144 -14.39 -5.00 -2.31
CA VAL A 144 -15.69 -4.85 -2.96
C VAL A 144 -16.53 -6.12 -2.76
N ALA A 145 -15.95 -7.32 -2.93
CA ALA A 145 -16.66 -8.58 -2.74
C ALA A 145 -17.15 -8.74 -1.30
N VAL A 146 -16.34 -8.42 -0.32
CA VAL A 146 -16.65 -8.50 1.11
C VAL A 146 -17.65 -7.41 1.53
N ALA A 147 -17.41 -6.14 1.14
CA ALA A 147 -18.28 -5.02 1.49
C ALA A 147 -19.70 -5.17 0.91
N SER A 148 -19.83 -5.73 -0.29
CA SER A 148 -21.13 -6.03 -0.90
C SER A 148 -21.83 -7.26 -0.27
N ALA A 149 -21.22 -7.88 0.74
CA ALA A 149 -21.69 -9.10 1.38
C ALA A 149 -21.99 -10.24 0.38
N GLY A 150 -21.17 -10.32 -0.68
CA GLY A 150 -21.31 -11.32 -1.74
C GLY A 150 -22.40 -11.02 -2.76
N LYS A 151 -23.04 -9.85 -2.71
CA LYS A 151 -24.05 -9.43 -3.71
C LYS A 151 -23.42 -8.86 -4.98
N ALA A 152 -22.23 -8.25 -4.88
CA ALA A 152 -21.51 -7.82 -6.07
C ALA A 152 -20.85 -9.03 -6.75
N SER A 153 -20.95 -9.10 -8.07
CA SER A 153 -20.27 -10.15 -8.82
C SER A 153 -18.76 -9.92 -8.80
N LEU A 154 -17.97 -11.00 -8.81
CA LEU A 154 -16.50 -10.95 -8.92
C LEU A 154 -16.07 -10.09 -10.14
N LYS A 155 -16.85 -10.11 -11.22
CA LYS A 155 -16.64 -9.29 -12.41
C LYS A 155 -16.66 -7.80 -12.11
N VAL A 156 -17.57 -7.33 -11.24
CA VAL A 156 -17.65 -5.91 -10.83
C VAL A 156 -16.43 -5.55 -9.96
N ALA A 157 -16.06 -6.42 -9.02
CA ALA A 157 -14.89 -6.22 -8.17
C ALA A 157 -13.60 -6.12 -9.00
N LEU A 158 -13.37 -7.05 -9.93
CA LEU A 158 -12.23 -7.03 -10.85
C LEU A 158 -12.23 -5.78 -11.74
N ARG A 159 -13.38 -5.42 -12.31
CA ARG A 159 -13.47 -4.19 -13.13
C ARG A 159 -13.07 -2.95 -12.34
N ASN A 160 -13.51 -2.81 -11.11
CA ASN A 160 -13.16 -1.67 -10.26
C ASN A 160 -11.66 -1.66 -9.94
N SER A 161 -11.05 -2.83 -9.67
CA SER A 161 -9.62 -2.94 -9.42
C SER A 161 -8.78 -2.59 -10.66
N LEU A 162 -9.27 -2.91 -11.85
CA LEU A 162 -8.63 -2.54 -13.11
C LEU A 162 -8.77 -1.05 -13.46
N GLN A 163 -9.62 -0.29 -12.76
CA GLN A 163 -9.76 1.16 -12.97
C GLN A 163 -8.78 2.00 -12.12
N VAL A 164 -7.96 1.35 -11.29
CA VAL A 164 -7.01 2.04 -10.41
C VAL A 164 -5.75 2.44 -11.21
N PRO A 165 -5.43 3.74 -11.31
CA PRO A 165 -4.32 4.22 -12.16
C PRO A 165 -2.95 3.63 -11.79
N VAL A 166 -2.74 3.34 -10.51
CA VAL A 166 -1.47 2.80 -9.98
C VAL A 166 -1.10 1.45 -10.60
N LEU A 167 -2.10 0.65 -10.99
CA LEU A 167 -1.86 -0.64 -11.65
C LEU A 167 -1.18 -0.46 -13.01
N TYR A 168 -1.67 0.49 -13.80
CA TYR A 168 -1.09 0.78 -15.13
C TYR A 168 0.30 1.39 -15.02
N ALA A 169 0.51 2.27 -14.04
CA ALA A 169 1.82 2.84 -13.74
C ALA A 169 2.84 1.75 -13.37
N ALA A 170 2.43 0.76 -12.56
CA ALA A 170 3.27 -0.36 -12.18
C ALA A 170 3.63 -1.26 -13.39
N ILE A 171 2.64 -1.63 -14.19
CA ILE A 171 2.85 -2.46 -15.38
C ILE A 171 3.80 -1.74 -16.36
N LEU A 172 3.55 -0.47 -16.64
CA LEU A 172 4.36 0.31 -17.55
C LEU A 172 5.80 0.50 -17.03
N GLY A 173 5.96 0.79 -15.74
CA GLY A 173 7.27 0.90 -15.09
C GLY A 173 8.08 -0.38 -15.20
N LEU A 174 7.49 -1.52 -14.90
CA LEU A 174 8.16 -2.82 -15.01
C LEU A 174 8.49 -3.21 -16.46
N LEU A 175 7.57 -2.96 -17.39
CA LEU A 175 7.84 -3.26 -18.81
C LEU A 175 8.99 -2.43 -19.37
N LEU A 176 9.02 -1.13 -19.07
CA LEU A 176 10.09 -0.24 -19.55
C LEU A 176 11.41 -0.50 -18.82
N ASN A 177 11.39 -0.92 -17.56
CA ASN A 177 12.59 -1.35 -16.84
C ASN A 177 13.27 -2.54 -17.55
N GLN A 178 12.49 -3.51 -18.00
CA GLN A 178 13.03 -4.68 -18.72
C GLN A 178 13.57 -4.35 -20.12
N VAL A 179 12.99 -3.35 -20.79
CA VAL A 179 13.42 -2.93 -22.15
C VAL A 179 14.58 -1.94 -22.09
N GLY A 180 14.66 -1.09 -21.07
CA GLY A 180 15.70 -0.06 -20.92
C GLY A 180 16.92 -0.50 -20.13
N GLY A 181 17.00 -1.74 -19.71
CA GLY A 181 18.13 -2.33 -18.98
C GLY A 181 19.23 -2.93 -19.88
N GLU A 182 19.28 -2.56 -21.19
CA GLU A 182 20.40 -2.86 -22.10
C GLU A 182 21.32 -1.66 -22.25
#